data_83cd08caf35d02875decb8020618f949
#
_entry.id   83cd08caf35d02875decb8020618f949
#
_cell.length_a   1.000
_cell.length_b   1.000
_cell.length_c   1.000
_cell.angle_alpha   90.00
_cell.angle_beta   90.00
_cell.angle_gamma   90.00
#
_symmetry.space_group_name_H-M   'P 1'
#
loop_
_entity.id
_entity.type
_entity.pdbx_description
1 polymer ?
#
loop_
_entity_poly.entity_id
_entity_poly.type
_entity_poly.pdbx_seq_one_letter_code
_entity_poly.pdbx_strand_id
1 'polypeptide(L)' 'LLDNQDLCQLLNVSKRTLQRYRDSGELPFHTLYQKTFYKESDVHTFIRLNFDKKKGDDKKSDDT' A
#
# COMPACT_ATOMS: atom_id res chain seq x y z
N LEU A 1 -0.86 -4.33 13.80
CA LEU A 1 -1.64 -4.07 12.59
C LEU A 1 -1.63 -2.59 12.24
N LEU A 2 -1.66 -2.29 10.96
CA LEU A 2 -1.65 -0.92 10.47
C LEU A 2 -3.04 -0.60 9.91
N ASP A 3 -3.46 0.66 10.07
CA ASP A 3 -4.75 1.06 9.50
C ASP A 3 -4.52 1.86 8.21
N ASN A 4 -5.62 2.35 7.63
CA ASN A 4 -5.53 3.09 6.37
C ASN A 4 -4.65 4.31 6.49
N GLN A 5 -4.80 5.05 7.57
CA GLN A 5 -4.02 6.27 7.74
C GLN A 5 -2.54 5.95 7.85
N ASP A 6 -2.20 4.90 8.58
CA ASP A 6 -0.81 4.49 8.70
C ASP A 6 -0.23 4.13 7.33
N LEU A 7 -1.00 3.41 6.53
CA LEU A 7 -0.54 3.00 5.22
C LEU A 7 -0.38 4.20 4.29
N CYS A 8 -1.30 5.14 4.34
CA CYS A 8 -1.19 6.32 3.51
C CYS A 8 0.11 7.08 3.81
N GLN A 9 0.46 7.16 5.08
CA GLN A 9 1.68 7.85 5.47
C GLN A 9 2.92 7.03 5.13
N LEU A 10 2.85 5.74 5.40
CA LEU A 10 4.00 4.86 5.16
C LEU A 10 4.34 4.78 3.68
N LEU A 11 3.33 4.65 2.85
CA LEU A 11 3.52 4.53 1.40
C LEU A 11 3.53 5.88 0.70
N ASN A 12 3.17 6.93 1.43
CA ASN A 12 3.10 8.28 0.87
C ASN A 12 2.12 8.33 -0.29
N VAL A 13 0.93 7.80 -0.08
CA VAL A 13 -0.11 7.78 -1.11
C VAL A 13 -1.41 8.29 -0.52
N SER A 14 -2.34 8.67 -1.39
CA SER A 14 -3.65 9.12 -0.95
C SER A 14 -4.54 7.92 -0.63
N LYS A 15 -5.67 8.20 0.02
CA LYS A 15 -6.63 7.15 0.34
C LYS A 15 -7.16 6.50 -0.93
N ARG A 16 -7.34 7.28 -1.98
CA ARG A 16 -7.82 6.74 -3.24
C ARG A 16 -6.85 5.74 -3.83
N THR A 17 -5.57 6.09 -3.81
CA THR A 17 -4.54 5.19 -4.32
C THR A 17 -4.49 3.91 -3.49
N LEU A 18 -4.60 4.05 -2.18
CA LEU A 18 -4.60 2.89 -1.30
C LEU A 18 -5.78 1.98 -1.60
N GLN A 19 -6.95 2.57 -1.85
CA GLN A 19 -8.12 1.79 -2.17
C GLN A 19 -7.94 1.03 -3.49
N ARG A 20 -7.28 1.63 -4.45
CA ARG A 20 -7.00 0.95 -5.70
C ARG A 20 -6.13 -0.29 -5.47
N TYR A 21 -5.15 -0.18 -4.59
CA TYR A 21 -4.31 -1.33 -4.28
C TYR A 21 -5.13 -2.46 -3.66
N ARG A 22 -6.08 -2.12 -2.81
CA ARG A 22 -6.95 -3.13 -2.22
C ARG A 22 -7.87 -3.75 -3.26
N ASP A 23 -8.46 -2.90 -4.10
CA ASP A 23 -9.41 -3.38 -5.11
C ASP A 23 -8.74 -4.31 -6.11
N SER A 24 -7.49 -4.03 -6.45
CA SER A 24 -6.76 -4.86 -7.42
C SER A 24 -6.27 -6.16 -6.81
N GLY A 25 -6.30 -6.27 -5.49
CA GLY A 25 -5.79 -7.45 -4.81
C GLY A 25 -4.29 -7.44 -4.58
N GLU A 26 -3.64 -6.33 -4.88
CA GLU A 26 -2.19 -6.24 -4.69
C GLU A 26 -1.82 -6.14 -3.22
N LEU A 27 -2.69 -5.55 -2.42
CA LEU A 27 -2.41 -5.33 -1.01
C LEU A 27 -3.46 -6.05 -0.17
N PRO A 28 -3.09 -7.15 0.47
CA PRO A 28 -4.02 -7.88 1.32
C PRO A 28 -4.44 -7.02 2.52
N PHE A 29 -5.67 -7.18 2.94
CA PHE A 29 -6.19 -6.43 4.05
C PHE A 29 -7.14 -7.28 4.87
N HIS A 30 -7.46 -6.83 6.08
CA HIS A 30 -8.36 -7.51 6.98
C HIS A 30 -9.33 -6.50 7.56
N THR A 31 -10.55 -6.94 7.79
CA THR A 31 -11.58 -6.08 8.35
C THR A 31 -11.91 -6.55 9.77
N LEU A 32 -11.77 -5.64 10.73
CA LEU A 32 -12.10 -5.90 12.13
C LEU A 32 -12.88 -4.72 12.66
N TYR A 33 -14.00 -5.01 13.31
CA TYR A 33 -14.84 -3.96 13.91
C TYR A 33 -15.13 -2.85 12.91
N GLN A 34 -15.45 -3.23 11.68
CA GLN A 34 -15.81 -2.29 10.63
C GLN A 34 -14.65 -1.37 10.22
N LYS A 35 -13.44 -1.73 10.58
CA LYS A 35 -12.26 -0.99 10.18
C LYS A 35 -11.33 -1.89 9.38
N THR A 36 -10.58 -1.27 8.49
CA THR A 36 -9.64 -2.00 7.64
C THR A 36 -8.25 -1.94 8.26
N PHE A 37 -7.62 -3.11 8.35
CA PHE A 37 -6.28 -3.22 8.90
C PHE A 37 -5.40 -4.01 7.96
N TYR A 38 -4.10 -3.80 8.07
CA TYR A 38 -3.11 -4.46 7.23
C TYR A 38 -2.03 -5.07 8.12
N LYS A 39 -1.59 -6.27 7.76
CA LYS A 39 -0.49 -6.90 8.48
C LYS A 39 0.81 -6.27 8.02
N GLU A 40 1.71 -6.04 8.97
CA GLU A 40 3.02 -5.50 8.65
C GLU A 40 3.75 -6.34 7.61
N SER A 41 3.70 -7.66 7.77
CA SER A 41 4.39 -8.55 6.84
C SER A 41 3.82 -8.42 5.43
N ASP A 42 2.51 -8.28 5.31
CA ASP A 42 1.88 -8.11 4.00
C ASP A 42 2.29 -6.78 3.38
N VAL A 43 2.37 -5.74 4.21
CA VAL A 43 2.78 -4.43 3.73
C VAL A 43 4.22 -4.46 3.25
N HIS A 44 5.08 -5.11 4.00
CA HIS A 44 6.48 -5.23 3.60
C HIS A 44 6.62 -5.97 2.28
N THR A 45 5.86 -7.04 2.11
CA THR A 45 5.89 -7.78 0.85
C THR A 45 5.41 -6.91 -0.30
N PHE A 46 4.33 -6.16 -0.07
CA PHE A 46 3.79 -5.28 -1.09
C PHE A 46 4.83 -4.23 -1.50
N ILE A 47 5.51 -3.65 -0.52
CA ILE A 47 6.51 -2.63 -0.80
C ILE A 47 7.65 -3.22 -1.64
N ARG A 48 8.10 -4.40 -1.27
CA ARG A 48 9.19 -5.05 -2.01
C ARG A 48 8.80 -5.33 -3.45
N LEU A 49 7.56 -5.75 -3.66
CA LEU A 49 7.13 -6.11 -5.01
C LEU A 49 6.84 -4.90 -5.88
N ASN A 50 6.47 -3.78 -5.28
CA ASN A 50 6.02 -2.64 -6.05
C ASN A 50 6.96 -1.46 -6.02
N PHE A 51 7.76 -1.31 -4.97
CA PHE A 51 8.62 -0.14 -4.83
C PHE A 51 10.09 -0.46 -4.79
N ASP A 52 10.43 -1.65 -4.36
CA ASP A 52 11.83 -2.00 -4.15
C ASP A 52 12.62 -2.15 -5.43
N LYS A 53 11.92 -2.38 -6.48
CA LYS A 53 12.64 -2.56 -7.72
C LYS A 53 13.07 -1.24 -8.29
N LYS A 54 13.00 -0.43 -7.72
CA LYS A 54 13.44 0.67 -8.19
C LYS A 54 14.60 0.86 -8.84
N LYS A 55 14.96 0.76 -9.00
CA LYS A 55 15.99 1.08 -9.55
C LYS A 55 15.73 2.05 -10.53
N GLY A 56 15.32 2.46 -10.81
CA GLY A 56 15.01 3.31 -11.49
C GLY A 56 14.16 3.77 -12.14
N ASP A 57 13.96 3.69 -12.18
CA ASP A 57 13.21 4.19 -12.71
C ASP A 57 12.30 4.85 -12.56
N ASP A 58 12.26 5.09 -12.30
CA ASP A 58 11.60 5.60 -12.21
C ASP A 58 10.76 6.38 -12.32
N LYS A 59 10.68 6.66 -12.40
CA LYS A 59 10.13 7.34 -12.53
C LYS A 59 9.07 7.73 -12.55
N LYS A 60 8.90 7.78 -12.48
CA LYS A 60 8.08 8.08 -12.57
C LYS A 60 7.08 8.34 -12.35
N SER A 61 7.08 8.44 -12.19
CA SER A 61 6.30 8.60 -11.97
C SER A 61 5.33 8.99 -11.93
N ASP A 62 5.26 9.05 -11.76
CA ASP A 62 4.51 9.35 -11.69
C ASP A 62 3.59 9.64 -11.54
N ASP A 63 3.58 9.69 -11.37
CA ASP A 63 2.80 9.93 -11.20
C ASP A 63 2.06 10.30 -11.00
N THR A 64 2.13 10.47 -10.97
CA THR A 64 1.57 10.81 -10.77
C THR A 64 1.15 10.98 -10.68
#